data_c22de0bc1878ca87136c2e0e385bacce
#
_entry.id   c22de0bc1878ca87136c2e0e385bacce
#
_cell.length_a   1.000
_cell.length_b   1.000
_cell.length_c   1.000
_cell.angle_alpha   90.00
_cell.angle_beta   90.00
_cell.angle_gamma   90.00
#
_symmetry.space_group_name_H-M   'P 1'
#
loop_
_entity.id
_entity.type
_entity.pdbx_description
1 polymer ?
#
loop_
_entity_poly.entity_id
_entity_poly.type
_entity_poly.pdbx_seq_one_letter_code
_entity_poly.pdbx_strand_id
1 'polypeptide(L)'
;WASFVGIWPVFLAILAIIFARRKQLPFIVLGVSALLLATCPPLITFLGTLKLPIISNAVAGRIIILFSFSLTVLASFGFDDLVEVLEKRKNFKKIIILSGLMLIFFVSVWLILFFLKPMPTQWLIVAKRNFILPTVFFLGGTFLIVLSFKFKKIIILIALYLLLATSFDSLRFTRKWMPFDPRNLVYPE
;
A
#
# COMPACT_ATOMS: atom_id res chain seq x y z
N TRP A 1 -9.50 5.78 -11.55
CA TRP A 1 -8.22 6.28 -11.06
C TRP A 1 -7.68 5.28 -10.06
N ALA A 2 -6.60 4.61 -10.37
CA ALA A 2 -6.05 3.61 -9.49
C ALA A 2 -4.78 4.14 -8.83
N SER A 3 -4.81 4.36 -7.52
CA SER A 3 -3.59 4.47 -6.74
C SER A 3 -3.23 3.09 -6.22
N PHE A 4 -2.22 2.50 -6.79
CA PHE A 4 -1.71 1.22 -6.35
C PHE A 4 -0.32 1.39 -5.76
N VAL A 5 -0.11 0.92 -4.56
CA VAL A 5 1.17 1.05 -3.86
C VAL A 5 1.74 -0.32 -3.44
N GLY A 6 0.91 -1.36 -3.48
CA GLY A 6 1.27 -2.71 -3.04
C GLY A 6 1.13 -2.93 -1.52
N ILE A 7 1.14 -4.19 -1.11
CA ILE A 7 0.87 -4.55 0.29
C ILE A 7 2.01 -4.19 1.24
N TRP A 8 3.26 -4.36 0.81
CA TRP A 8 4.41 -4.09 1.65
C TRP A 8 4.64 -2.60 1.92
N PRO A 9 4.53 -1.69 0.95
CA PRO A 9 4.56 -0.26 1.22
C PRO A 9 3.47 0.18 2.19
N VAL A 10 2.26 -0.39 2.11
CA VAL A 10 1.19 -0.10 3.08
C VAL A 10 1.56 -0.58 4.48
N PHE A 11 2.05 -1.82 4.62
CA PHE A 11 2.52 -2.36 5.90
C PHE A 11 3.61 -1.48 6.52
N LEU A 12 4.62 -1.12 5.73
CA LEU A 12 5.73 -0.28 6.17
C LEU A 12 5.28 1.14 6.52
N ALA A 13 4.37 1.74 5.76
CA ALA A 13 3.82 3.05 6.07
C ALA A 13 3.05 3.04 7.41
N ILE A 14 2.26 1.99 7.68
CA ILE A 14 1.59 1.83 8.97
C ILE A 14 2.62 1.65 10.09
N LEU A 15 3.68 0.89 9.84
CA LEU A 15 4.76 0.72 10.81
C LEU A 15 5.42 2.07 11.15
N ALA A 16 5.72 2.90 10.15
CA ALA A 16 6.24 4.25 10.36
C ALA A 16 5.29 5.09 11.24
N ILE A 17 3.99 5.05 10.97
CA ILE A 17 2.98 5.77 11.79
C ILE A 17 2.99 5.28 13.24
N ILE A 18 3.15 3.98 13.49
CA ILE A 18 3.23 3.39 14.84
C ILE A 18 4.49 3.86 15.58
N PHE A 19 5.60 4.09 14.88
CA PHE A 19 6.82 4.65 15.48
C PHE A 19 6.74 6.16 15.67
N ALA A 20 5.91 6.86 14.90
CA ALA A 20 5.52 8.28 15.03
C ALA A 20 6.69 9.25 15.26
N ARG A 21 7.77 9.15 14.46
CA ARG A 21 8.90 10.07 14.57
C ARG A 21 8.51 11.45 14.01
N ARG A 22 9.00 12.52 14.59
CA ARG A 22 8.68 13.91 14.15
C ARG A 22 8.90 14.14 12.65
N LYS A 23 9.91 13.51 12.06
CA LYS A 23 10.21 13.60 10.61
C LYS A 23 9.12 13.03 9.71
N GLN A 24 8.27 12.14 10.22
CA GLN A 24 7.19 11.48 9.48
C GLN A 24 5.88 12.30 9.48
N LEU A 25 5.71 13.20 10.45
CA LEU A 25 4.47 13.98 10.63
C LEU A 25 4.02 14.75 9.36
N PRO A 26 4.90 15.48 8.63
CA PRO A 26 4.47 16.18 7.42
C PRO A 26 3.86 15.25 6.38
N PHE A 27 4.42 14.05 6.22
CA PHE A 27 3.93 13.07 5.25
C PHE A 27 2.64 12.39 5.72
N ILE A 28 2.46 12.18 7.02
CA ILE A 28 1.19 11.69 7.58
C ILE A 28 0.09 12.72 7.31
N VAL A 29 0.34 14.00 7.62
CA VAL A 29 -0.62 15.07 7.38
C VAL A 29 -0.93 15.19 5.89
N LEU A 30 0.09 15.19 5.03
CA LEU A 30 -0.08 15.26 3.57
C LEU A 30 -0.90 14.07 3.06
N GLY A 31 -0.60 12.85 3.51
CA GLY A 31 -1.32 11.65 3.08
C GLY A 31 -2.78 11.67 3.52
N VAL A 32 -3.06 12.00 4.79
CA VAL A 32 -4.42 12.06 5.31
C VAL A 32 -5.22 13.16 4.62
N SER A 33 -4.65 14.36 4.46
CA SER A 33 -5.34 15.47 3.77
C SER A 33 -5.62 15.15 2.30
N ALA A 34 -4.66 14.53 1.59
CA ALA A 34 -4.84 14.11 0.21
C ALA A 34 -5.93 13.04 0.07
N LEU A 35 -5.97 12.06 0.99
CA LEU A 35 -7.00 11.03 1.01
C LEU A 35 -8.39 11.63 1.26
N LEU A 36 -8.51 12.50 2.26
CA LEU A 36 -9.78 13.19 2.57
C LEU A 36 -10.25 14.03 1.38
N LEU A 37 -9.36 14.78 0.75
CA LEU A 37 -9.69 15.59 -0.43
C LEU A 37 -10.08 14.72 -1.63
N ALA A 38 -9.46 13.55 -1.81
CA ALA A 38 -9.77 12.66 -2.93
C ALA A 38 -11.08 11.89 -2.75
N THR A 39 -11.50 11.62 -1.50
CA THR A 39 -12.64 10.72 -1.21
C THR A 39 -13.86 11.42 -0.65
N CYS A 40 -13.74 12.67 -0.20
CA CYS A 40 -14.83 13.43 0.43
C CYS A 40 -15.34 14.57 -0.51
N PRO A 41 -16.34 14.31 -1.38
CA PRO A 41 -16.87 15.31 -2.31
C PRO A 41 -17.30 16.63 -1.65
N PRO A 42 -17.98 16.63 -0.48
CA PRO A 42 -18.37 17.86 0.18
C PRO A 42 -17.20 18.79 0.51
N LEU A 43 -16.05 18.20 0.90
CA LEU A 43 -14.85 18.97 1.24
C LEU A 43 -14.26 19.69 0.01
N ILE A 44 -14.26 19.02 -1.15
CA ILE A 44 -13.78 19.62 -2.40
C ILE A 44 -14.72 20.71 -2.85
N THR A 45 -16.03 20.49 -2.76
CA THR A 45 -17.03 21.51 -3.11
C THR A 45 -16.85 22.74 -2.22
N PHE A 46 -16.67 22.55 -0.92
CA PHE A 46 -16.40 23.65 0.02
C PHE A 46 -15.11 24.40 -0.35
N LEU A 47 -14.02 23.71 -0.64
CA LEU A 47 -12.77 24.35 -1.06
C LEU A 47 -12.87 25.04 -2.41
N GLY A 48 -13.71 24.52 -3.31
CA GLY A 48 -14.05 25.16 -4.60
C GLY A 48 -14.74 26.50 -4.42
N THR A 49 -15.58 26.67 -3.39
CA THR A 49 -16.25 27.97 -3.09
C THR A 49 -15.26 29.04 -2.65
N LEU A 50 -14.09 28.63 -2.11
CA LEU A 50 -13.01 29.54 -1.73
C LEU A 50 -12.23 30.11 -2.94
N LYS A 51 -12.57 29.67 -4.17
CA LYS A 51 -11.96 30.13 -5.44
C LYS A 51 -10.42 30.10 -5.44
N LEU A 52 -9.82 29.14 -4.71
CA LEU A 52 -8.37 28.98 -4.70
C LEU A 52 -7.89 28.50 -6.07
N PRO A 53 -6.99 29.22 -6.76
CA PRO A 53 -6.68 28.99 -8.18
C PRO A 53 -6.10 27.62 -8.50
N ILE A 54 -5.52 26.95 -7.51
CA ILE A 54 -4.93 25.59 -7.67
C ILE A 54 -5.98 24.50 -7.40
N ILE A 55 -6.88 24.73 -6.44
CA ILE A 55 -7.82 23.69 -5.97
C ILE A 55 -9.11 23.71 -6.78
N SER A 56 -9.57 24.89 -7.22
CA SER A 56 -10.80 25.02 -7.99
C SER A 56 -10.75 24.31 -9.36
N ASN A 57 -9.56 24.16 -9.94
CA ASN A 57 -9.34 23.49 -11.22
C ASN A 57 -8.78 22.05 -11.07
N ALA A 58 -8.53 21.60 -9.83
CA ALA A 58 -7.98 20.28 -9.59
C ALA A 58 -9.09 19.22 -9.65
N VAL A 59 -8.95 18.25 -10.54
CA VAL A 59 -9.78 17.05 -10.52
C VAL A 59 -9.43 16.26 -9.27
N ALA A 60 -10.43 16.03 -8.40
CA ALA A 60 -10.28 15.30 -7.12
C ALA A 60 -9.45 14.01 -7.25
N GLY A 61 -9.68 13.25 -8.32
CA GLY A 61 -8.94 12.01 -8.58
C GLY A 61 -7.44 12.20 -8.78
N ARG A 62 -6.95 13.38 -9.14
CA ARG A 62 -5.50 13.62 -9.28
C ARG A 62 -4.82 13.86 -7.95
N ILE A 63 -5.54 14.32 -6.93
CA ILE A 63 -5.00 14.54 -5.57
C ILE A 63 -4.55 13.22 -4.94
N ILE A 64 -5.12 12.08 -5.35
CA ILE A 64 -4.72 10.74 -4.88
C ILE A 64 -3.24 10.43 -5.15
N ILE A 65 -2.60 11.11 -6.10
CA ILE A 65 -1.15 10.98 -6.36
C ILE A 65 -0.34 11.42 -5.13
N LEU A 66 -0.77 12.49 -4.45
CA LEU A 66 -0.12 12.96 -3.23
C LEU A 66 -0.24 11.96 -2.08
N PHE A 67 -1.38 11.26 -2.00
CA PHE A 67 -1.54 10.15 -1.06
C PHE A 67 -0.57 9.01 -1.36
N SER A 68 -0.45 8.58 -2.62
CA SER A 68 0.49 7.53 -3.02
C SER A 68 1.94 7.93 -2.77
N PHE A 69 2.30 9.19 -3.04
CA PHE A 69 3.62 9.75 -2.73
C PHE A 69 3.89 9.71 -1.22
N SER A 70 2.96 10.19 -0.40
CA SER A 70 3.10 10.17 1.06
C SER A 70 3.26 8.76 1.60
N LEU A 71 2.46 7.81 1.10
CA LEU A 71 2.57 6.39 1.46
C LEU A 71 3.96 5.82 1.12
N THR A 72 4.50 6.16 -0.05
CA THR A 72 5.83 5.69 -0.47
C THR A 72 6.93 6.23 0.43
N VAL A 73 6.87 7.53 0.77
CA VAL A 73 7.84 8.13 1.69
C VAL A 73 7.71 7.55 3.10
N LEU A 74 6.48 7.37 3.61
CA LEU A 74 6.25 6.72 4.90
C LEU A 74 6.74 5.27 4.89
N ALA A 75 6.58 4.55 3.78
CA ALA A 75 7.09 3.19 3.64
C ALA A 75 8.62 3.13 3.73
N SER A 76 9.33 4.13 3.18
CA SER A 76 10.78 4.25 3.34
C SER A 76 11.18 4.41 4.80
N PHE A 77 10.54 5.31 5.55
CA PHE A 77 10.78 5.42 6.99
C PHE A 77 10.43 4.15 7.76
N GLY A 78 9.34 3.48 7.39
CA GLY A 78 8.94 2.22 8.01
C GLY A 78 9.90 1.08 7.72
N PHE A 79 10.56 1.11 6.56
CA PHE A 79 11.62 0.17 6.24
C PHE A 79 12.84 0.40 7.14
N ASP A 80 13.28 1.64 7.34
CA ASP A 80 14.36 1.98 8.27
C ASP A 80 14.02 1.55 9.70
N ASP A 81 12.77 1.81 10.14
CA ASP A 81 12.28 1.37 11.45
C ASP A 81 12.27 -0.16 11.58
N LEU A 82 11.87 -0.89 10.52
CA LEU A 82 11.90 -2.35 10.48
C LEU A 82 13.32 -2.87 10.63
N VAL A 83 14.26 -2.36 9.83
CA VAL A 83 15.68 -2.77 9.89
C VAL A 83 16.26 -2.48 11.28
N GLU A 84 16.03 -1.30 11.84
CA GLU A 84 16.50 -0.92 13.17
C GLU A 84 15.98 -1.89 14.25
N VAL A 85 14.70 -2.28 14.19
CA VAL A 85 14.10 -3.24 15.13
C VAL A 85 14.71 -4.62 14.98
N LEU A 86 14.95 -5.08 13.73
CA LEU A 86 15.53 -6.39 13.46
C LEU A 86 17.00 -6.48 13.93
N GLU A 87 17.78 -5.40 13.74
CA GLU A 87 19.18 -5.34 14.16
C GLU A 87 19.34 -5.24 15.68
N LYS A 88 18.61 -4.28 16.29
CA LYS A 88 18.72 -3.97 17.72
C LYS A 88 17.88 -4.90 18.61
N ARG A 89 16.99 -5.69 18.01
CA ARG A 89 16.04 -6.56 18.71
C ARG A 89 15.17 -5.83 19.76
N LYS A 90 14.94 -4.55 19.56
CA LYS A 90 14.06 -3.72 20.40
C LYS A 90 12.71 -3.49 19.72
N ASN A 91 11.66 -3.36 20.54
CA ASN A 91 10.29 -3.05 20.04
C ASN A 91 9.68 -4.09 19.09
N PHE A 92 10.14 -5.31 19.11
CA PHE A 92 9.67 -6.41 18.26
C PHE A 92 8.16 -6.66 18.39
N LYS A 93 7.62 -6.42 19.59
CA LYS A 93 6.18 -6.57 19.88
C LYS A 93 5.33 -5.76 18.89
N LYS A 94 5.77 -4.56 18.51
CA LYS A 94 5.03 -3.71 17.54
C LYS A 94 4.91 -4.37 16.16
N ILE A 95 5.99 -4.98 15.68
CA ILE A 95 6.01 -5.68 14.38
C ILE A 95 5.10 -6.91 14.45
N ILE A 96 5.19 -7.70 15.52
CA ILE A 96 4.36 -8.90 15.70
C ILE A 96 2.88 -8.52 15.75
N ILE A 97 2.51 -7.50 16.52
CA ILE A 97 1.13 -7.03 16.62
C ILE A 97 0.62 -6.56 15.26
N LEU A 98 1.40 -5.73 14.55
CA LEU A 98 1.01 -5.25 13.23
C LEU A 98 0.87 -6.39 12.22
N SER A 99 1.84 -7.32 12.20
CA SER A 99 1.77 -8.52 11.33
C SER A 99 0.56 -9.39 11.67
N GLY A 100 0.26 -9.55 12.96
CA GLY A 100 -0.92 -10.29 13.41
C GLY A 100 -2.23 -9.62 12.99
N LEU A 101 -2.36 -8.30 13.15
CA LEU A 101 -3.54 -7.54 12.72
C LEU A 101 -3.74 -7.65 11.20
N MET A 102 -2.66 -7.52 10.42
CA MET A 102 -2.72 -7.68 8.98
C MET A 102 -3.09 -9.13 8.58
N LEU A 103 -2.59 -10.12 9.31
CA LEU A 103 -2.95 -11.53 9.07
C LEU A 103 -4.43 -11.77 9.35
N ILE A 104 -4.96 -11.24 10.45
CA ILE A 104 -6.39 -11.27 10.76
C ILE A 104 -7.20 -10.61 9.64
N PHE A 105 -6.76 -9.47 9.14
CA PHE A 105 -7.39 -8.80 8.00
C PHE A 105 -7.43 -9.71 6.76
N PHE A 106 -6.30 -10.34 6.38
CA PHE A 106 -6.27 -11.27 5.24
C PHE A 106 -7.21 -12.46 5.43
N VAL A 107 -7.18 -13.07 6.62
CA VAL A 107 -8.07 -14.18 6.95
C VAL A 107 -9.54 -13.74 6.87
N SER A 108 -9.88 -12.59 7.44
CA SER A 108 -11.24 -12.05 7.38
C SER A 108 -11.72 -11.84 5.96
N VAL A 109 -10.89 -11.25 5.08
CA VAL A 109 -11.24 -11.05 3.67
C VAL A 109 -11.44 -12.40 2.97
N TRP A 110 -10.58 -13.39 3.22
CA TRP A 110 -10.75 -14.74 2.66
C TRP A 110 -12.04 -15.41 3.13
N LEU A 111 -12.38 -15.30 4.43
CA LEU A 111 -13.64 -15.82 4.97
C LEU A 111 -14.87 -15.16 4.30
N ILE A 112 -14.83 -13.83 4.13
CA ILE A 112 -15.88 -13.09 3.43
C ILE A 112 -16.03 -13.59 1.99
N LEU A 113 -14.93 -13.76 1.25
CA LEU A 113 -14.95 -14.19 -0.14
C LEU A 113 -15.39 -15.65 -0.31
N PHE A 114 -15.18 -16.50 0.69
CA PHE A 114 -15.58 -17.91 0.63
C PHE A 114 -17.00 -18.16 1.12
N PHE A 115 -17.39 -17.56 2.26
CA PHE A 115 -18.64 -17.88 2.94
C PHE A 115 -19.77 -16.90 2.60
N LEU A 116 -19.51 -15.59 2.65
CA LEU A 116 -20.54 -14.57 2.45
C LEU A 116 -20.87 -14.33 0.97
N LYS A 117 -19.92 -14.60 0.06
CA LYS A 117 -20.06 -14.38 -1.39
C LYS A 117 -20.76 -13.06 -1.73
N PRO A 118 -20.24 -11.90 -1.31
CA PRO A 118 -20.93 -10.60 -1.31
C PRO A 118 -21.19 -10.03 -2.71
N MET A 119 -20.81 -10.75 -3.76
CA MET A 119 -20.90 -10.28 -5.15
C MET A 119 -21.20 -11.44 -6.11
N PRO A 120 -21.67 -11.15 -7.35
CA PRO A 120 -21.91 -12.16 -8.38
C PRO A 120 -20.68 -13.06 -8.62
N THR A 121 -20.91 -14.31 -9.00
CA THR A 121 -19.86 -15.34 -9.13
C THR A 121 -18.69 -14.92 -10.01
N GLN A 122 -18.96 -14.21 -11.11
CA GLN A 122 -17.89 -13.73 -12.01
C GLN A 122 -16.92 -12.77 -11.33
N TRP A 123 -17.43 -11.80 -10.57
CA TRP A 123 -16.63 -10.83 -9.82
C TRP A 123 -15.90 -11.49 -8.64
N LEU A 124 -16.53 -12.49 -8.03
CA LEU A 124 -15.94 -13.25 -6.94
C LEU A 124 -14.68 -14.02 -7.38
N ILE A 125 -14.72 -14.64 -8.58
CA ILE A 125 -13.55 -15.31 -9.15
C ILE A 125 -12.41 -14.32 -9.38
N VAL A 126 -12.72 -13.16 -9.95
CA VAL A 126 -11.73 -12.10 -10.20
C VAL A 126 -11.14 -11.58 -8.88
N ALA A 127 -11.98 -11.33 -7.87
CA ALA A 127 -11.55 -10.86 -6.56
C ALA A 127 -10.61 -11.88 -5.89
N LYS A 128 -10.98 -13.16 -5.85
CA LYS A 128 -10.13 -14.23 -5.31
C LYS A 128 -8.79 -14.29 -6.03
N ARG A 129 -8.78 -14.30 -7.37
CA ARG A 129 -7.55 -14.34 -8.17
C ARG A 129 -6.62 -13.15 -7.92
N ASN A 130 -7.18 -11.96 -7.74
CA ASN A 130 -6.40 -10.76 -7.47
C ASN A 130 -5.88 -10.72 -6.03
N PHE A 131 -6.56 -11.38 -5.09
CA PHE A 131 -6.18 -11.36 -3.68
C PHE A 131 -5.13 -12.44 -3.29
N ILE A 132 -4.94 -13.49 -4.13
CA ILE A 132 -3.94 -14.53 -3.90
C ILE A 132 -2.53 -13.93 -3.79
N LEU A 133 -2.11 -13.11 -4.75
CA LEU A 133 -0.75 -12.62 -4.83
C LEU A 133 -0.35 -11.73 -3.63
N PRO A 134 -1.16 -10.71 -3.23
CA PRO A 134 -0.90 -9.95 -2.01
C PRO A 134 -0.80 -10.84 -0.77
N THR A 135 -1.67 -11.88 -0.67
CA THR A 135 -1.63 -12.82 0.45
C THR A 135 -0.31 -13.59 0.48
N VAL A 136 0.11 -14.16 -0.66
CA VAL A 136 1.37 -14.91 -0.76
C VAL A 136 2.57 -14.02 -0.44
N PHE A 137 2.61 -12.81 -0.97
CA PHE A 137 3.69 -11.87 -0.66
C PHE A 137 3.70 -11.47 0.81
N PHE A 138 2.54 -11.23 1.40
CA PHE A 138 2.48 -10.90 2.82
C PHE A 138 2.96 -12.07 3.70
N LEU A 139 2.48 -13.28 3.44
CA LEU A 139 2.90 -14.48 4.19
C LEU A 139 4.39 -14.76 4.04
N GLY A 140 4.93 -14.68 2.83
CA GLY A 140 6.36 -14.90 2.57
C GLY A 140 7.26 -13.91 3.33
N GLY A 141 6.94 -12.63 3.30
CA GLY A 141 7.74 -11.64 4.03
C GLY A 141 7.56 -11.72 5.53
N THR A 142 6.35 -12.00 6.02
CA THR A 142 6.10 -12.24 7.45
C THR A 142 6.90 -13.46 7.94
N PHE A 143 6.94 -14.52 7.15
CA PHE A 143 7.77 -15.71 7.44
C PHE A 143 9.26 -15.34 7.55
N LEU A 144 9.80 -14.56 6.61
CA LEU A 144 11.17 -14.08 6.66
C LEU A 144 11.45 -13.21 7.90
N ILE A 145 10.50 -12.33 8.25
CA ILE A 145 10.61 -11.51 9.47
C ILE A 145 10.67 -12.41 10.71
N VAL A 146 9.81 -13.43 10.82
CA VAL A 146 9.84 -14.39 11.92
C VAL A 146 11.16 -15.16 11.93
N LEU A 147 11.65 -15.60 10.77
CA LEU A 147 12.91 -16.33 10.67
C LEU A 147 14.14 -15.49 11.08
N SER A 148 14.08 -14.18 10.91
CA SER A 148 15.14 -13.25 11.32
C SER A 148 15.37 -13.20 12.84
N PHE A 149 14.39 -13.66 13.64
CA PHE A 149 14.59 -13.84 15.09
C PHE A 149 15.70 -14.85 15.40
N LYS A 150 15.80 -15.89 14.58
CA LYS A 150 16.81 -16.93 14.75
C LYS A 150 18.12 -16.56 14.06
N PHE A 151 18.06 -15.97 12.86
CA PHE A 151 19.20 -15.73 11.99
C PHE A 151 19.32 -14.27 11.57
N LYS A 152 20.26 -13.51 12.16
CA LYS A 152 20.48 -12.08 11.81
C LYS A 152 20.84 -11.84 10.34
N LYS A 153 21.54 -12.77 9.69
CA LYS A 153 21.95 -12.63 8.28
C LYS A 153 20.76 -12.54 7.31
N ILE A 154 19.55 -12.92 7.74
CA ILE A 154 18.34 -12.89 6.92
C ILE A 154 17.83 -11.44 6.68
N ILE A 155 18.30 -10.44 7.42
CA ILE A 155 17.86 -9.05 7.24
C ILE A 155 18.07 -8.58 5.79
N ILE A 156 19.20 -8.94 5.17
CA ILE A 156 19.49 -8.61 3.76
C ILE A 156 18.48 -9.31 2.84
N LEU A 157 18.13 -10.56 3.12
CA LEU A 157 17.12 -11.30 2.35
C LEU A 157 15.74 -10.68 2.49
N ILE A 158 15.39 -10.17 3.67
CA ILE A 158 14.13 -9.43 3.87
C ILE A 158 14.12 -8.18 3.00
N ALA A 159 15.18 -7.37 3.00
CA ALA A 159 15.28 -6.17 2.19
C ALA A 159 15.12 -6.49 0.69
N LEU A 160 15.84 -7.49 0.20
CA LEU A 160 15.77 -7.95 -1.18
C LEU A 160 14.36 -8.48 -1.53
N TYR A 161 13.77 -9.27 -0.64
CA TYR A 161 12.42 -9.79 -0.83
C TYR A 161 11.38 -8.68 -0.91
N LEU A 162 11.41 -7.70 0.00
CA LEU A 162 10.47 -6.57 0.01
C LEU A 162 10.59 -5.75 -1.27
N LEU A 163 11.81 -5.50 -1.73
CA LEU A 163 12.07 -4.77 -2.98
C LEU A 163 11.53 -5.54 -4.18
N LEU A 164 11.84 -6.84 -4.30
CA LEU A 164 11.39 -7.67 -5.42
C LEU A 164 9.88 -7.86 -5.42
N ALA A 165 9.27 -8.14 -4.26
CA ALA A 165 7.83 -8.31 -4.14
C ALA A 165 7.07 -7.02 -4.50
N THR A 166 7.54 -5.86 -4.02
CA THR A 166 6.92 -4.57 -4.34
C THR A 166 7.07 -4.22 -5.82
N SER A 167 8.26 -4.42 -6.38
CA SER A 167 8.53 -4.16 -7.81
C SER A 167 7.69 -5.07 -8.70
N PHE A 168 7.61 -6.37 -8.38
CA PHE A 168 6.81 -7.33 -9.15
C PHE A 168 5.33 -6.99 -9.12
N ASP A 169 4.80 -6.67 -7.94
CA ASP A 169 3.38 -6.33 -7.75
C ASP A 169 3.02 -5.04 -8.51
N SER A 170 3.88 -4.02 -8.46
CA SER A 170 3.73 -2.76 -9.18
C SER A 170 3.78 -2.96 -10.70
N LEU A 171 4.75 -3.73 -11.20
CA LEU A 171 4.87 -4.04 -12.64
C LEU A 171 3.67 -4.83 -13.15
N ARG A 172 3.21 -5.82 -12.38
CA ARG A 172 2.01 -6.59 -12.72
C ARG A 172 0.77 -5.69 -12.81
N PHE A 173 0.62 -4.79 -11.83
CA PHE A 173 -0.48 -3.84 -11.82
C PHE A 173 -0.43 -2.92 -13.04
N THR A 174 0.73 -2.33 -13.33
CA THR A 174 0.92 -1.43 -14.48
C THR A 174 0.59 -2.13 -15.80
N ARG A 175 1.09 -3.36 -16.02
CA ARG A 175 0.78 -4.14 -17.21
C ARG A 175 -0.71 -4.43 -17.39
N LYS A 176 -1.45 -4.55 -16.30
CA LYS A 176 -2.89 -4.85 -16.32
C LYS A 176 -3.74 -3.62 -16.58
N TRP A 177 -3.34 -2.45 -16.07
CA TRP A 177 -4.14 -1.24 -16.07
C TRP A 177 -3.69 -0.17 -17.05
N MET A 178 -2.52 -0.35 -17.65
CA MET A 178 -2.01 0.46 -18.76
C MET A 178 -1.75 -0.45 -19.97
N PRO A 179 -2.79 -0.94 -20.65
CA PRO A 179 -2.60 -1.66 -21.89
C PRO A 179 -1.96 -0.68 -22.88
N PHE A 180 -0.80 -1.06 -23.41
CA PHE A 180 -0.21 -0.37 -24.54
C PHE A 180 -1.02 -0.78 -25.77
N ASP A 181 -1.79 0.14 -26.31
CA ASP A 181 -2.53 -0.11 -27.53
C ASP A 181 -1.55 -0.36 -28.70
N PRO A 182 -1.88 -1.23 -29.64
CA PRO A 182 -1.10 -1.41 -30.85
C PRO A 182 -0.89 -0.06 -31.56
N ARG A 183 0.31 0.13 -32.14
CA ARG A 183 0.72 1.41 -32.74
C ARG A 183 -0.28 1.93 -33.79
N ASN A 184 -0.90 1.05 -34.55
CA ASN A 184 -1.94 1.38 -35.54
C ASN A 184 -3.23 1.95 -34.95
N LEU A 185 -3.52 1.71 -33.66
CA LEU A 185 -4.68 2.30 -32.98
C LEU A 185 -4.35 3.67 -32.37
N VAL A 186 -3.07 3.93 -32.06
CA VAL A 186 -2.61 5.19 -31.48
C VAL A 186 -2.29 6.22 -32.57
N TYR A 187 -1.78 5.78 -33.71
CA TYR A 187 -1.43 6.61 -34.88
C TYR A 187 -2.12 6.02 -36.13
N PRO A 188 -3.40 6.33 -36.36
CA PRO A 188 -4.07 5.93 -37.59
C PRO A 188 -3.34 6.62 -38.77
N GLU A 189 -2.91 5.81 -39.77
CA GLU A 189 -2.34 6.31 -41.04
C GLU A 189 -3.43 6.96 -41.90
#